data_a10287cace9462790d3965682f8c6dee
#
_entry.id   a10287cace9462790d3965682f8c6dee
#
_cell.length_a   1.000
_cell.length_b   1.000
_cell.length_c   1.000
_cell.angle_alpha   90.00
_cell.angle_beta   90.00
_cell.angle_gamma   90.00
#
_symmetry.space_group_name_H-M   'P 1'
#
loop_
_entity.id
_entity.type
_entity.pdbx_description
1 polymer ?
#
loop_
_entity_poly.entity_id
_entity_poly.type
_entity_poly.pdbx_seq_one_letter_code
_entity_poly.pdbx_strand_id
1 'polypeptide(L)'
;MVKSKDISIVVPVKNEAGNIDTLINEIEVALKKFNYEIIYVDDGSTDNTSLELKNNLKLNKKLRVISHQNSLGQSAALRSGILNSKSELVGTLDGDGQNDPSDLPKMIELINQEKNSMVLVGGVRVKRQDNIARLWASSFAKYCRFIFLKDKHPDSGCGIKVFHKRLYLRLPYFDHMHRFLSALVLREGGTVLDVEVNHRHRIVGKSNYTNVGRLLVGIFDILGVMWLIKRMPKDNKSKEIFND
;
A
#
# COMPACT_ATOMS: atom_id res chain seq x y z
N MET A 1 23.66 16.80 -11.84
CA MET A 1 22.61 16.60 -10.80
C MET A 1 21.74 15.43 -11.20
N VAL A 2 21.60 14.42 -10.36
CA VAL A 2 20.66 13.32 -10.61
C VAL A 2 19.24 13.89 -10.42
N LYS A 3 18.45 13.87 -11.51
CA LYS A 3 17.06 14.33 -11.48
C LYS A 3 16.30 13.53 -10.42
N SER A 4 15.62 14.18 -9.48
CA SER A 4 14.82 13.49 -8.46
C SER A 4 13.80 12.55 -9.12
N LYS A 5 13.48 11.44 -8.48
CA LYS A 5 12.42 10.54 -8.93
C LYS A 5 11.06 11.17 -8.62
N ASP A 6 10.13 11.09 -9.56
CA ASP A 6 8.77 11.60 -9.35
C ASP A 6 7.99 10.68 -8.41
N ILE A 7 8.18 9.36 -8.54
CA ILE A 7 7.50 8.36 -7.70
C ILE A 7 8.33 7.08 -7.53
N SER A 8 8.23 6.44 -6.37
CA SER A 8 8.71 5.08 -6.09
C SER A 8 7.53 4.13 -5.97
N ILE A 9 7.52 3.07 -6.77
CA ILE A 9 6.48 2.03 -6.70
C ILE A 9 7.00 0.89 -5.83
N VAL A 10 6.30 0.58 -4.74
CA VAL A 10 6.64 -0.47 -3.79
C VAL A 10 5.70 -1.66 -3.99
N VAL A 11 6.27 -2.83 -4.28
CA VAL A 11 5.55 -4.07 -4.54
C VAL A 11 6.04 -5.15 -3.58
N PRO A 12 5.30 -5.45 -2.49
CA PRO A 12 5.60 -6.58 -1.64
C PRO A 12 5.21 -7.88 -2.33
N VAL A 13 6.07 -8.88 -2.28
CA VAL A 13 5.82 -10.20 -2.87
C VAL A 13 6.22 -11.32 -1.92
N LYS A 14 5.47 -12.43 -1.99
CA LYS A 14 5.81 -13.69 -1.35
C LYS A 14 5.18 -14.84 -2.12
N ASN A 15 6.01 -15.65 -2.77
CA ASN A 15 5.58 -16.77 -3.60
C ASN A 15 4.62 -16.30 -4.72
N GLU A 16 5.08 -15.34 -5.51
CA GLU A 16 4.37 -14.76 -6.66
C GLU A 16 5.11 -15.01 -7.99
N ALA A 17 5.86 -16.14 -8.09
CA ALA A 17 6.49 -16.54 -9.33
C ALA A 17 5.47 -16.64 -10.48
N GLY A 18 5.88 -16.16 -11.67
CA GLY A 18 5.02 -16.04 -12.86
C GLY A 18 4.22 -14.74 -12.96
N ASN A 19 4.17 -13.91 -11.91
CA ASN A 19 3.53 -12.59 -11.96
C ASN A 19 4.55 -11.45 -12.15
N ILE A 20 5.83 -11.70 -11.87
CA ILE A 20 6.87 -10.66 -11.75
C ILE A 20 7.10 -9.92 -13.05
N ASP A 21 7.40 -10.63 -14.14
CA ASP A 21 7.76 -10.05 -15.45
C ASP A 21 6.61 -9.22 -16.01
N THR A 22 5.41 -9.76 -15.96
CA THR A 22 4.20 -9.09 -16.46
C THR A 22 3.96 -7.79 -15.70
N LEU A 23 3.99 -7.83 -14.36
CA LEU A 23 3.70 -6.65 -13.55
C LEU A 23 4.77 -5.56 -13.70
N ILE A 24 6.06 -5.92 -13.83
CA ILE A 24 7.15 -4.98 -14.13
C ILE A 24 6.88 -4.26 -15.44
N ASN A 25 6.60 -5.00 -16.51
CA ASN A 25 6.32 -4.44 -17.83
C ASN A 25 5.10 -3.50 -17.81
N GLU A 26 4.04 -3.88 -17.13
CA GLU A 26 2.84 -3.05 -17.00
C GLU A 26 3.11 -1.75 -16.24
N ILE A 27 3.90 -1.78 -15.16
CA ILE A 27 4.32 -0.57 -14.42
C ILE A 27 5.16 0.33 -15.34
N GLU A 28 6.09 -0.23 -16.13
CA GLU A 28 6.89 0.54 -17.07
C GLU A 28 6.06 1.25 -18.14
N VAL A 29 5.08 0.54 -18.69
CA VAL A 29 4.15 1.11 -19.69
C VAL A 29 3.31 2.21 -19.07
N ALA A 30 2.74 1.97 -17.88
CA ALA A 30 1.89 2.95 -17.18
C ALA A 30 2.66 4.23 -16.82
N LEU A 31 3.92 4.10 -16.39
CA LEU A 31 4.72 5.21 -15.89
C LEU A 31 5.75 5.76 -16.90
N LYS A 32 5.61 5.46 -18.20
CA LYS A 32 6.57 5.90 -19.23
C LYS A 32 6.83 7.41 -19.28
N LYS A 33 5.86 8.23 -18.83
CA LYS A 33 5.96 9.70 -18.79
C LYS A 33 6.58 10.24 -17.49
N PHE A 34 6.81 9.38 -16.49
CA PHE A 34 7.33 9.75 -15.17
C PHE A 34 8.77 9.30 -15.00
N ASN A 35 9.51 9.99 -14.13
CA ASN A 35 10.80 9.52 -13.64
C ASN A 35 10.57 8.66 -12.40
N TYR A 36 10.54 7.34 -12.53
CA TYR A 36 10.16 6.41 -11.47
C TYR A 36 11.27 5.42 -11.12
N GLU A 37 11.11 4.75 -9.99
CA GLU A 37 11.77 3.51 -9.65
C GLU A 37 10.73 2.47 -9.20
N ILE A 38 11.07 1.19 -9.35
CA ILE A 38 10.28 0.06 -8.86
C ILE A 38 11.08 -0.62 -7.75
N ILE A 39 10.46 -0.84 -6.60
CA ILE A 39 11.07 -1.51 -5.45
C ILE A 39 10.23 -2.74 -5.12
N TYR A 40 10.70 -3.91 -5.54
CA TYR A 40 10.16 -5.17 -5.06
C TYR A 40 10.73 -5.51 -3.69
N VAL A 41 9.86 -5.97 -2.80
CA VAL A 41 10.28 -6.49 -1.49
C VAL A 41 9.86 -7.95 -1.41
N ASP A 42 10.83 -8.84 -1.55
CA ASP A 42 10.66 -10.28 -1.43
C ASP A 42 10.63 -10.66 0.06
N ASP A 43 9.45 -10.98 0.56
CA ASP A 43 9.21 -11.31 1.97
C ASP A 43 9.47 -12.81 2.24
N GLY A 44 10.67 -13.26 1.92
CA GLY A 44 11.12 -14.63 2.20
C GLY A 44 10.40 -15.67 1.34
N SER A 45 10.33 -15.46 0.02
CA SER A 45 9.76 -16.44 -0.92
C SER A 45 10.55 -17.74 -0.93
N THR A 46 9.84 -18.84 -1.14
CA THR A 46 10.38 -20.21 -1.20
C THR A 46 10.24 -20.85 -2.58
N ASP A 47 9.61 -20.15 -3.51
CA ASP A 47 9.46 -20.51 -4.92
C ASP A 47 10.47 -19.78 -5.82
N ASN A 48 10.19 -19.73 -7.13
CA ASN A 48 11.05 -19.06 -8.11
C ASN A 48 10.98 -17.53 -8.10
N THR A 49 10.20 -16.89 -7.21
CA THR A 49 10.04 -15.42 -7.15
C THR A 49 11.39 -14.70 -7.07
N SER A 50 12.27 -15.12 -6.16
CA SER A 50 13.60 -14.51 -5.99
C SER A 50 14.48 -14.67 -7.23
N LEU A 51 14.35 -15.78 -7.98
CA LEU A 51 15.09 -16.01 -9.22
C LEU A 51 14.61 -15.08 -10.33
N GLU A 52 13.29 -14.96 -10.51
CA GLU A 52 12.69 -14.05 -11.49
C GLU A 52 13.09 -12.60 -11.22
N LEU A 53 13.03 -12.15 -9.95
CA LEU A 53 13.48 -10.81 -9.55
C LEU A 53 14.96 -10.58 -9.87
N LYS A 54 15.85 -11.56 -9.59
CA LYS A 54 17.29 -11.45 -9.94
C LYS A 54 17.52 -11.34 -11.44
N ASN A 55 16.73 -12.05 -12.25
CA ASN A 55 16.84 -11.98 -13.70
C ASN A 55 16.41 -10.60 -14.21
N ASN A 56 15.30 -10.06 -13.70
CA ASN A 56 14.83 -8.73 -14.06
C ASN A 56 15.77 -7.60 -13.64
N LEU A 57 16.48 -7.74 -12.50
CA LEU A 57 17.51 -6.77 -12.08
C LEU A 57 18.61 -6.56 -13.13
N LYS A 58 18.95 -7.58 -13.91
CA LYS A 58 19.97 -7.49 -14.97
C LYS A 58 19.50 -6.68 -16.16
N LEU A 59 18.17 -6.65 -16.40
CA LEU A 59 17.55 -6.06 -17.58
C LEU A 59 17.00 -4.65 -17.29
N ASN A 60 16.59 -4.38 -16.06
CA ASN A 60 15.88 -3.17 -15.70
C ASN A 60 16.63 -2.33 -14.66
N LYS A 61 17.25 -1.22 -15.11
CA LYS A 61 18.00 -0.28 -14.25
C LYS A 61 17.12 0.52 -13.28
N LYS A 62 15.82 0.55 -13.48
CA LYS A 62 14.86 1.22 -12.59
C LYS A 62 14.35 0.30 -11.49
N LEU A 63 14.59 -1.01 -11.61
CA LEU A 63 14.20 -2.01 -10.63
C LEU A 63 15.24 -2.07 -9.50
N ARG A 64 14.72 -2.20 -8.29
CA ARG A 64 15.48 -2.50 -7.06
C ARG A 64 14.76 -3.61 -6.33
N VAL A 65 15.50 -4.49 -5.69
CA VAL A 65 14.96 -5.61 -4.92
C VAL A 65 15.53 -5.57 -3.51
N ILE A 66 14.64 -5.68 -2.54
CA ILE A 66 14.95 -5.88 -1.12
C ILE A 66 14.47 -7.29 -0.76
N SER A 67 15.27 -8.04 -0.04
CA SER A 67 14.90 -9.41 0.38
C SER A 67 14.94 -9.50 1.88
N HIS A 68 13.89 -10.06 2.46
CA HIS A 68 13.86 -10.50 3.85
C HIS A 68 14.35 -11.94 3.96
N GLN A 69 15.15 -12.26 4.97
CA GLN A 69 15.61 -13.64 5.20
C GLN A 69 14.46 -14.57 5.59
N ASN A 70 13.51 -14.05 6.36
CA ASN A 70 12.29 -14.72 6.78
C ASN A 70 11.10 -13.83 6.46
N SER A 71 9.91 -14.43 6.30
CA SER A 71 8.70 -13.67 6.09
C SER A 71 8.33 -12.87 7.35
N LEU A 72 8.21 -11.57 7.18
CA LEU A 72 7.83 -10.61 8.22
C LEU A 72 6.41 -10.06 8.02
N GLY A 73 5.75 -10.44 6.93
CA GLY A 73 4.41 -10.01 6.56
C GLY A 73 4.37 -8.77 5.68
N GLN A 74 3.21 -8.57 5.03
CA GLN A 74 3.02 -7.53 4.01
C GLN A 74 3.29 -6.12 4.54
N SER A 75 2.91 -5.81 5.79
CA SER A 75 3.17 -4.49 6.39
C SER A 75 4.65 -4.21 6.56
N ALA A 76 5.44 -5.22 6.96
CA ALA A 76 6.89 -5.10 7.08
C ALA A 76 7.54 -4.94 5.71
N ALA A 77 7.11 -5.70 4.72
CA ALA A 77 7.61 -5.60 3.35
C ALA A 77 7.33 -4.22 2.74
N LEU A 78 6.10 -3.70 2.87
CA LEU A 78 5.77 -2.34 2.45
C LEU A 78 6.65 -1.31 3.15
N ARG A 79 6.81 -1.42 4.48
CA ARG A 79 7.65 -0.50 5.24
C ARG A 79 9.10 -0.52 4.78
N SER A 80 9.67 -1.70 4.56
CA SER A 80 11.03 -1.85 4.03
C SER A 80 11.20 -1.16 2.68
N GLY A 81 10.26 -1.33 1.76
CA GLY A 81 10.26 -0.66 0.47
C GLY A 81 10.14 0.86 0.58
N ILE A 82 9.19 1.34 1.41
CA ILE A 82 8.95 2.77 1.61
C ILE A 82 10.17 3.46 2.27
N LEU A 83 10.78 2.86 3.28
CA LEU A 83 11.99 3.40 3.92
C LEU A 83 13.13 3.57 2.92
N ASN A 84 13.26 2.63 1.99
CA ASN A 84 14.32 2.61 0.96
C ASN A 84 13.94 3.37 -0.32
N SER A 85 12.72 3.95 -0.42
CA SER A 85 12.31 4.75 -1.58
C SER A 85 13.13 6.03 -1.69
N LYS A 86 13.44 6.43 -2.94
CA LYS A 86 14.20 7.66 -3.26
C LYS A 86 13.28 8.85 -3.53
N SER A 87 11.99 8.59 -3.77
CA SER A 87 10.99 9.63 -4.00
C SER A 87 10.25 9.98 -2.72
N GLU A 88 9.79 11.22 -2.63
CA GLU A 88 8.82 11.64 -1.63
C GLU A 88 7.42 11.09 -1.91
N LEU A 89 7.07 10.85 -3.17
CA LEU A 89 5.83 10.21 -3.56
C LEU A 89 6.03 8.70 -3.68
N VAL A 90 5.14 7.95 -3.07
CA VAL A 90 5.16 6.47 -3.06
C VAL A 90 3.82 5.95 -3.58
N GLY A 91 3.89 5.03 -4.53
CA GLY A 91 2.78 4.18 -4.94
C GLY A 91 2.97 2.76 -4.42
N THR A 92 1.89 2.08 -4.05
CA THR A 92 1.91 0.66 -3.69
C THR A 92 1.06 -0.15 -4.65
N LEU A 93 1.45 -1.39 -4.88
CA LEU A 93 0.70 -2.40 -5.65
C LEU A 93 0.88 -3.76 -4.97
N ASP A 94 -0.15 -4.62 -5.05
CA ASP A 94 0.01 -6.02 -4.68
C ASP A 94 0.74 -6.78 -5.80
N GLY A 95 1.59 -7.74 -5.45
CA GLY A 95 2.43 -8.49 -6.39
C GLY A 95 1.71 -9.58 -7.19
N ASP A 96 0.41 -9.80 -6.94
CA ASP A 96 -0.39 -10.88 -7.53
C ASP A 96 -1.04 -10.53 -8.89
N GLY A 97 -0.74 -9.34 -9.43
CA GLY A 97 -1.25 -8.87 -10.71
C GLY A 97 -2.73 -8.46 -10.72
N GLN A 98 -3.41 -8.46 -9.58
CA GLN A 98 -4.83 -8.07 -9.50
C GLN A 98 -5.05 -6.56 -9.63
N ASN A 99 -4.09 -5.75 -9.18
CA ASN A 99 -4.13 -4.30 -9.39
C ASN A 99 -3.67 -3.96 -10.82
N ASP A 100 -4.33 -3.01 -11.46
CA ASP A 100 -3.95 -2.51 -12.77
C ASP A 100 -3.02 -1.30 -12.63
N PRO A 101 -1.72 -1.41 -13.03
CA PRO A 101 -0.80 -0.27 -12.95
C PRO A 101 -1.23 0.93 -13.82
N SER A 102 -2.09 0.73 -14.83
CA SER A 102 -2.61 1.82 -15.66
C SER A 102 -3.43 2.85 -14.87
N ASP A 103 -3.85 2.51 -13.65
CA ASP A 103 -4.54 3.42 -12.74
C ASP A 103 -3.60 4.39 -12.00
N LEU A 104 -2.28 4.09 -11.93
CA LEU A 104 -1.31 4.94 -11.22
C LEU A 104 -1.24 6.38 -11.74
N PRO A 105 -1.19 6.65 -13.06
CA PRO A 105 -1.09 8.03 -13.57
C PRO A 105 -2.18 8.96 -13.02
N LYS A 106 -3.44 8.54 -13.06
CA LYS A 106 -4.56 9.37 -12.56
C LYS A 106 -4.48 9.61 -11.05
N MET A 107 -3.97 8.63 -10.28
CA MET A 107 -3.77 8.78 -8.83
C MET A 107 -2.61 9.73 -8.51
N ILE A 108 -1.54 9.70 -9.32
CA ILE A 108 -0.41 10.63 -9.22
C ILE A 108 -0.85 12.05 -9.58
N GLU A 109 -1.62 12.22 -10.64
CA GLU A 109 -2.16 13.52 -11.03
C GLU A 109 -3.06 14.10 -9.94
N LEU A 110 -3.93 13.29 -9.36
CA LEU A 110 -4.84 13.72 -8.29
C LEU A 110 -4.06 14.19 -7.04
N ILE A 111 -3.09 13.43 -6.57
CA ILE A 111 -2.32 13.83 -5.38
C ILE A 111 -1.46 15.06 -5.62
N ASN A 112 -0.97 15.27 -6.86
CA ASN A 112 -0.18 16.45 -7.23
C ASN A 112 -1.02 17.75 -7.31
N GLN A 113 -2.36 17.65 -7.41
CA GLN A 113 -3.26 18.80 -7.32
C GLN A 113 -3.49 19.25 -5.87
N GLU A 114 -3.19 18.37 -4.92
CA GLU A 114 -3.37 18.66 -3.50
C GLU A 114 -2.21 19.50 -2.95
N LYS A 115 -2.52 20.61 -2.30
CA LYS A 115 -1.53 21.49 -1.65
C LYS A 115 -0.99 20.89 -0.36
N ASN A 116 -1.76 19.98 0.26
CA ASN A 116 -1.42 19.33 1.51
C ASN A 116 -0.77 17.97 1.23
N SER A 117 0.36 17.72 1.86
CA SER A 117 1.05 16.42 1.76
C SER A 117 0.51 15.35 2.71
N MET A 118 -0.48 15.68 3.52
CA MET A 118 -1.18 14.76 4.42
C MET A 118 -2.36 14.09 3.70
N VAL A 119 -2.14 13.66 2.45
CA VAL A 119 -3.15 13.05 1.58
C VAL A 119 -2.76 11.63 1.22
N LEU A 120 -3.73 10.73 1.30
CA LEU A 120 -3.69 9.37 0.77
C LEU A 120 -4.71 9.28 -0.37
N VAL A 121 -4.27 8.91 -1.56
CA VAL A 121 -5.14 8.49 -2.66
C VAL A 121 -5.29 6.99 -2.61
N GLY A 122 -6.48 6.49 -2.34
CA GLY A 122 -6.81 5.08 -2.21
C GLY A 122 -7.64 4.56 -3.39
N GLY A 123 -7.26 3.40 -3.92
CA GLY A 123 -8.04 2.74 -4.96
C GLY A 123 -9.33 2.12 -4.41
N VAL A 124 -10.41 2.26 -5.16
CA VAL A 124 -11.71 1.60 -4.91
C VAL A 124 -12.00 0.69 -6.08
N ARG A 125 -11.99 -0.61 -5.85
CA ARG A 125 -12.18 -1.62 -6.90
C ARG A 125 -13.59 -1.60 -7.46
N VAL A 126 -13.70 -1.35 -8.78
CA VAL A 126 -14.96 -1.43 -9.52
C VAL A 126 -15.20 -2.88 -9.91
N LYS A 127 -16.46 -3.35 -9.81
CA LYS A 127 -16.90 -4.70 -10.22
C LYS A 127 -16.20 -5.86 -9.48
N ARG A 128 -16.21 -5.82 -8.14
CA ARG A 128 -15.76 -6.96 -7.34
C ARG A 128 -16.58 -8.22 -7.66
N GLN A 129 -15.94 -9.22 -8.24
CA GLN A 129 -16.54 -10.53 -8.52
C GLN A 129 -16.30 -11.49 -7.33
N ASP A 130 -16.69 -11.06 -6.13
CA ASP A 130 -16.55 -11.88 -4.93
C ASP A 130 -17.79 -12.74 -4.72
N ASN A 131 -17.60 -13.92 -4.12
CA ASN A 131 -18.69 -14.76 -3.65
C ASN A 131 -19.57 -14.01 -2.62
N ILE A 132 -20.87 -14.24 -2.62
CA ILE A 132 -21.87 -13.58 -1.76
C ILE A 132 -21.44 -13.56 -0.28
N ALA A 133 -20.90 -14.66 0.25
CA ALA A 133 -20.42 -14.74 1.64
C ALA A 133 -19.25 -13.77 1.90
N ARG A 134 -18.33 -13.58 0.93
CA ARG A 134 -17.24 -12.60 1.03
C ARG A 134 -17.73 -11.16 0.94
N LEU A 135 -18.77 -10.90 0.15
CA LEU A 135 -19.42 -9.59 0.06
C LEU A 135 -20.05 -9.19 1.38
N TRP A 136 -20.79 -10.12 2.04
CA TRP A 136 -21.36 -9.90 3.36
C TRP A 136 -20.31 -9.65 4.44
N ALA A 137 -19.26 -10.47 4.51
CA ALA A 137 -18.15 -10.30 5.46
C ALA A 137 -17.41 -8.95 5.23
N SER A 138 -17.19 -8.58 3.96
CA SER A 138 -16.59 -7.31 3.59
C SER A 138 -17.48 -6.11 3.98
N SER A 139 -18.80 -6.20 3.77
CA SER A 139 -19.75 -5.16 4.14
C SER A 139 -19.83 -4.97 5.65
N PHE A 140 -19.84 -6.06 6.41
CA PHE A 140 -19.80 -6.02 7.87
C PHE A 140 -18.51 -5.39 8.39
N ALA A 141 -17.35 -5.80 7.86
CA ALA A 141 -16.06 -5.22 8.22
C ALA A 141 -15.98 -3.72 7.88
N LYS A 142 -16.53 -3.31 6.73
CA LYS A 142 -16.66 -1.91 6.34
C LYS A 142 -17.53 -1.12 7.33
N TYR A 143 -18.69 -1.67 7.71
CA TYR A 143 -19.58 -1.08 8.69
C TYR A 143 -18.91 -0.90 10.06
N CYS A 144 -18.22 -1.93 10.55
CA CYS A 144 -17.44 -1.85 11.80
C CYS A 144 -16.37 -0.76 11.72
N ARG A 145 -15.62 -0.67 10.62
CA ARG A 145 -14.60 0.36 10.44
C ARG A 145 -15.19 1.77 10.39
N PHE A 146 -16.31 1.94 9.68
CA PHE A 146 -17.01 3.21 9.63
C PHE A 146 -17.40 3.69 11.04
N ILE A 147 -18.02 2.83 11.85
CA ILE A 147 -18.47 3.19 13.21
C ILE A 147 -17.30 3.40 14.15
N PHE A 148 -16.37 2.46 14.20
CA PHE A 148 -15.32 2.42 15.22
C PHE A 148 -14.11 3.28 14.89
N LEU A 149 -13.76 3.38 13.61
CA LEU A 149 -12.56 4.10 13.16
C LEU A 149 -12.87 5.40 12.42
N LYS A 150 -14.13 5.70 12.18
CA LYS A 150 -14.61 6.84 11.34
C LYS A 150 -14.00 6.81 9.93
N ASP A 151 -13.59 5.63 9.47
CA ASP A 151 -12.99 5.41 8.16
C ASP A 151 -14.09 5.24 7.11
N LYS A 152 -14.23 6.27 6.27
CA LYS A 152 -15.24 6.31 5.19
C LYS A 152 -14.73 5.66 3.89
N HIS A 153 -13.42 5.34 3.79
CA HIS A 153 -12.86 4.74 2.59
C HIS A 153 -13.50 3.38 2.30
N PRO A 154 -14.12 3.20 1.12
CA PRO A 154 -14.95 2.03 0.85
C PRO A 154 -14.18 0.73 0.65
N ASP A 155 -12.87 0.79 0.31
CA ASP A 155 -12.06 -0.38 -0.04
C ASP A 155 -10.63 -0.35 0.51
N SER A 156 -10.49 -0.34 1.83
CA SER A 156 -9.19 -0.32 2.50
C SER A 156 -8.28 -1.51 2.16
N GLY A 157 -8.87 -2.61 1.69
CA GLY A 157 -8.14 -3.80 1.25
C GLY A 157 -7.56 -3.69 -0.16
N CYS A 158 -7.82 -2.60 -0.89
CA CYS A 158 -7.20 -2.38 -2.19
C CYS A 158 -5.70 -2.09 -2.03
N GLY A 159 -4.83 -2.82 -2.75
CA GLY A 159 -3.37 -2.67 -2.66
C GLY A 159 -2.84 -1.41 -3.32
N ILE A 160 -3.54 -0.90 -4.36
CA ILE A 160 -3.09 0.30 -5.05
C ILE A 160 -3.41 1.56 -4.25
N LYS A 161 -2.38 2.27 -3.84
CA LYS A 161 -2.44 3.52 -3.07
C LYS A 161 -1.30 4.43 -3.47
N VAL A 162 -1.53 5.75 -3.41
CA VAL A 162 -0.48 6.77 -3.62
C VAL A 162 -0.50 7.75 -2.46
N PHE A 163 0.66 8.03 -1.88
CA PHE A 163 0.82 8.93 -0.72
C PHE A 163 2.24 9.46 -0.62
N HIS A 164 2.43 10.52 0.17
CA HIS A 164 3.77 11.02 0.48
C HIS A 164 4.46 10.14 1.52
N LYS A 165 5.74 9.80 1.29
CA LYS A 165 6.59 9.02 2.19
C LYS A 165 6.56 9.56 3.62
N ARG A 166 6.68 10.88 3.78
CA ARG A 166 6.63 11.55 5.09
C ARG A 166 5.31 11.32 5.84
N LEU A 167 4.17 11.24 5.14
CA LEU A 167 2.89 10.89 5.74
C LEU A 167 2.94 9.48 6.33
N TYR A 168 3.36 8.50 5.54
CA TYR A 168 3.44 7.11 5.98
C TYR A 168 4.36 6.94 7.21
N LEU A 169 5.50 7.63 7.22
CA LEU A 169 6.47 7.54 8.32
C LEU A 169 5.98 8.14 9.64
N ARG A 170 4.97 9.01 9.61
CA ARG A 170 4.30 9.55 10.81
C ARG A 170 3.28 8.57 11.41
N LEU A 171 2.79 7.62 10.61
CA LEU A 171 1.80 6.66 11.07
C LEU A 171 2.41 5.66 12.07
N PRO A 172 1.68 5.24 13.11
CA PRO A 172 2.13 4.20 14.01
C PRO A 172 2.33 2.89 13.23
N TYR A 173 3.50 2.27 13.44
CA TYR A 173 3.82 1.00 12.80
C TYR A 173 3.41 -0.19 13.67
N PHE A 174 2.65 -1.10 13.07
CA PHE A 174 2.28 -2.40 13.62
C PHE A 174 1.99 -3.39 12.48
N ASP A 175 1.97 -4.68 12.77
CA ASP A 175 1.59 -5.67 11.77
C ASP A 175 0.15 -5.47 11.31
N HIS A 176 -0.14 -5.76 10.04
CA HIS A 176 -1.42 -5.51 9.35
C HIS A 176 -1.82 -4.04 9.19
N MET A 177 -0.98 -3.06 9.55
CA MET A 177 -1.30 -1.63 9.42
C MET A 177 -1.71 -1.22 8.00
N HIS A 178 -1.24 -1.93 6.97
CA HIS A 178 -1.56 -1.66 5.57
C HIS A 178 -3.07 -1.69 5.27
N ARG A 179 -3.85 -2.41 6.09
CA ARG A 179 -5.32 -2.48 6.00
C ARG A 179 -6.02 -1.28 6.61
N PHE A 180 -5.32 -0.49 7.41
CA PHE A 180 -5.86 0.62 8.19
C PHE A 180 -5.28 1.97 7.79
N LEU A 181 -4.55 2.06 6.66
CA LEU A 181 -3.88 3.30 6.26
C LEU A 181 -4.82 4.49 6.17
N SER A 182 -6.04 4.31 5.63
CA SER A 182 -7.06 5.36 5.58
C SER A 182 -7.43 5.87 6.98
N ALA A 183 -7.74 4.97 7.91
CA ALA A 183 -8.06 5.32 9.29
C ALA A 183 -6.89 6.02 10.01
N LEU A 184 -5.66 5.55 9.78
CA LEU A 184 -4.46 6.12 10.38
C LEU A 184 -4.14 7.51 9.80
N VAL A 185 -4.35 7.72 8.50
CA VAL A 185 -4.20 9.04 7.87
C VAL A 185 -5.22 10.03 8.42
N LEU A 186 -6.49 9.62 8.56
CA LEU A 186 -7.53 10.46 9.17
C LEU A 186 -7.21 10.78 10.64
N ARG A 187 -6.64 9.82 11.38
CA ARG A 187 -6.13 10.03 12.74
C ARG A 187 -5.09 11.15 12.80
N GLU A 188 -4.16 11.20 11.85
CA GLU A 188 -3.13 12.25 11.78
C GLU A 188 -3.65 13.60 11.24
N GLY A 189 -4.97 13.74 11.03
CA GLY A 189 -5.58 14.94 10.47
C GLY A 189 -5.40 15.08 8.96
N GLY A 190 -5.03 13.99 8.29
CA GLY A 190 -4.90 13.94 6.83
C GLY A 190 -6.24 13.71 6.12
N THR A 191 -6.18 13.67 4.80
CA THR A 191 -7.32 13.45 3.90
C THR A 191 -7.14 12.16 3.12
N VAL A 192 -8.25 11.47 2.87
CA VAL A 192 -8.31 10.28 2.00
C VAL A 192 -9.16 10.60 0.79
N LEU A 193 -8.60 10.42 -0.40
CA LEU A 193 -9.26 10.59 -1.68
C LEU A 193 -9.48 9.22 -2.32
N ASP A 194 -10.69 8.97 -2.79
CA ASP A 194 -11.09 7.72 -3.40
C ASP A 194 -10.99 7.80 -4.92
N VAL A 195 -10.35 6.81 -5.55
CA VAL A 195 -10.26 6.70 -7.00
C VAL A 195 -10.73 5.32 -7.43
N GLU A 196 -11.70 5.26 -8.33
CA GLU A 196 -12.12 4.00 -8.94
C GLU A 196 -10.96 3.40 -9.73
N VAL A 197 -10.67 2.12 -9.46
CA VAL A 197 -9.57 1.39 -10.09
C VAL A 197 -10.06 0.05 -10.66
N ASN A 198 -9.39 -0.38 -11.71
CA ASN A 198 -9.63 -1.69 -12.30
C ASN A 198 -9.17 -2.80 -11.34
N HIS A 199 -9.92 -3.90 -11.34
CA HIS A 199 -9.56 -5.10 -10.59
C HIS A 199 -9.64 -6.31 -11.50
N ARG A 200 -8.52 -7.03 -11.57
CA ARG A 200 -8.36 -8.19 -12.44
C ARG A 200 -8.45 -9.49 -11.66
N HIS A 201 -8.74 -10.59 -12.37
CA HIS A 201 -8.57 -11.90 -11.78
C HIS A 201 -7.10 -12.21 -11.57
N ARG A 202 -6.79 -12.90 -10.47
CA ARG A 202 -5.45 -13.45 -10.25
C ARG A 202 -5.14 -14.47 -11.36
N ILE A 203 -4.01 -14.31 -12.03
CA ILE A 203 -3.60 -15.18 -13.14
C ILE A 203 -2.88 -16.41 -12.60
N VAL A 204 -1.99 -16.25 -11.61
CA VAL A 204 -1.17 -17.32 -11.02
C VAL A 204 -1.25 -17.26 -9.49
N GLY A 205 -1.14 -18.42 -8.83
CA GLY A 205 -1.02 -18.53 -7.38
C GLY A 205 -2.33 -18.84 -6.64
N LYS A 206 -2.19 -19.23 -5.37
CA LYS A 206 -3.30 -19.50 -4.44
C LYS A 206 -3.26 -18.51 -3.28
N SER A 207 -4.43 -18.11 -2.78
CA SER A 207 -4.48 -17.25 -1.59
C SER A 207 -3.92 -17.97 -0.37
N ASN A 208 -2.88 -17.44 0.24
CA ASN A 208 -2.18 -18.03 1.38
C ASN A 208 -2.91 -17.92 2.72
N TYR A 209 -4.19 -17.54 2.75
CA TYR A 209 -4.88 -17.22 3.99
C TYR A 209 -6.21 -17.98 4.18
N THR A 210 -6.43 -18.49 5.39
CA THR A 210 -7.71 -19.07 5.82
C THR A 210 -8.67 -17.99 6.35
N ASN A 211 -9.97 -18.14 6.09
CA ASN A 211 -10.97 -17.10 6.38
C ASN A 211 -11.21 -16.85 7.88
N VAL A 212 -11.14 -17.89 8.73
CA VAL A 212 -11.45 -17.77 10.17
C VAL A 212 -10.34 -17.06 10.94
N GLY A 213 -9.08 -17.41 10.68
CA GLY A 213 -7.94 -16.73 11.31
C GLY A 213 -7.89 -15.23 11.00
N ARG A 214 -8.25 -14.87 9.76
CA ARG A 214 -8.36 -13.45 9.33
C ARG A 214 -9.41 -12.67 10.10
N LEU A 215 -10.55 -13.28 10.43
CA LEU A 215 -11.64 -12.60 11.15
C LEU A 215 -11.22 -12.26 12.58
N LEU A 216 -10.65 -13.22 13.29
CA LEU A 216 -10.22 -13.01 14.69
C LEU A 216 -9.10 -11.95 14.77
N VAL A 217 -8.06 -12.08 13.95
CA VAL A 217 -6.98 -11.08 13.87
C VAL A 217 -7.55 -9.70 13.53
N GLY A 218 -8.49 -9.63 12.57
CA GLY A 218 -9.12 -8.37 12.18
C GLY A 218 -9.89 -7.67 13.30
N ILE A 219 -10.50 -8.41 14.23
CA ILE A 219 -11.19 -7.84 15.40
C ILE A 219 -10.17 -7.22 16.36
N PHE A 220 -9.10 -7.95 16.69
CA PHE A 220 -8.04 -7.42 17.56
C PHE A 220 -7.37 -6.19 16.94
N ASP A 221 -7.10 -6.21 15.63
CA ASP A 221 -6.54 -5.08 14.90
C ASP A 221 -7.45 -3.84 14.99
N ILE A 222 -8.77 -4.00 14.81
CA ILE A 222 -9.75 -2.91 14.94
C ILE A 222 -9.71 -2.32 16.35
N LEU A 223 -9.71 -3.15 17.40
CA LEU A 223 -9.62 -2.69 18.79
C LEU A 223 -8.31 -1.94 19.06
N GLY A 224 -7.18 -2.44 18.54
CA GLY A 224 -5.89 -1.79 18.62
C GLY A 224 -5.87 -0.41 17.94
N VAL A 225 -6.42 -0.32 16.71
CA VAL A 225 -6.52 0.95 15.99
C VAL A 225 -7.49 1.93 16.67
N MET A 226 -8.61 1.45 17.23
CA MET A 226 -9.50 2.27 18.05
C MET A 226 -8.76 2.86 19.26
N TRP A 227 -7.94 2.06 19.92
CA TRP A 227 -7.12 2.52 21.05
C TRP A 227 -6.13 3.59 20.58
N LEU A 228 -5.42 3.36 19.48
CA LEU A 228 -4.49 4.35 18.89
C LEU A 228 -5.18 5.67 18.57
N ILE A 229 -6.39 5.64 17.98
CA ILE A 229 -7.17 6.85 17.66
C ILE A 229 -7.54 7.60 18.94
N LYS A 230 -8.02 6.90 19.98
CA LYS A 230 -8.42 7.52 21.25
C LYS A 230 -7.25 8.10 22.05
N ARG A 231 -6.04 7.56 21.88
CA ARG A 231 -4.82 7.97 22.58
C ARG A 231 -3.99 9.02 21.85
N MET A 232 -4.45 9.48 20.70
CA MET A 232 -3.76 10.56 20.01
C MET A 232 -3.81 11.85 20.86
N PRO A 233 -2.68 12.53 21.09
CA PRO A 233 -2.68 13.85 21.71
C PRO A 233 -3.54 14.82 20.91
N LYS A 234 -4.39 15.57 21.62
CA LYS A 234 -5.33 16.50 20.96
C LYS A 234 -4.66 17.74 20.36
N ASP A 235 -3.47 18.07 20.81
CA ASP A 235 -2.72 19.22 20.34
C ASP A 235 -1.24 18.86 20.20
N ASN A 236 -0.74 18.96 18.96
CA ASN A 236 0.65 18.61 18.65
C ASN A 236 1.42 19.85 18.15
N LYS A 237 1.05 21.04 18.65
CA LYS A 237 1.70 22.31 18.34
C LYS A 237 2.83 22.55 19.32
N SER A 238 4.05 22.32 18.88
CA SER A 238 5.25 22.78 19.59
C SER A 238 5.64 24.17 19.07
N LYS A 239 6.05 25.06 19.98
CA LYS A 239 6.62 26.37 19.65
C LYS A 239 8.03 26.42 20.25
N GLU A 240 8.99 26.74 19.41
CA GLU A 240 10.34 26.99 19.88
C GLU A 240 10.35 28.34 20.62
N ILE A 241 10.93 28.37 21.82
CA ILE A 241 11.12 29.58 22.61
C ILE A 241 12.59 29.92 22.49
N PHE A 242 12.90 31.03 21.83
CA PHE A 242 14.25 31.55 21.74
C PHE A 242 14.55 32.32 23.06
N ASN A 243 15.76 32.16 23.60
CA ASN A 243 16.28 33.09 24.60
C ASN A 243 16.74 34.34 23.85
N ASP A 244 16.16 35.49 24.17
CA ASP A 244 16.63 36.81 23.75
C ASP A 244 18.00 37.12 24.37
#